data_c623508f3bb58eb5c6ddb5618adc9270
#
_entry.id   c623508f3bb58eb5c6ddb5618adc9270
#
_cell.length_a   1.000
_cell.length_b   1.000
_cell.length_c   1.000
_cell.angle_alpha   90.00
_cell.angle_beta   90.00
_cell.angle_gamma   90.00
#
_symmetry.space_group_name_H-M   'P 1'
#
loop_
_entity.id
_entity.type
_entity.pdbx_description
1 polymer ?
#
loop_
_entity_poly.entity_id
_entity_poly.type
_entity_poly.pdbx_seq_one_letter_code
_entity_poly.pdbx_strand_id
1 'polypeptide(L)'
;MTLIAGALILFALAAPLHAQTATQPAYPKVGGFAGVTFVPSFTFDGETFDGESAYQRVDGEELVFLPKLDKQPMIRGILGYRARQASLELSYERTQHDGTFAGEVPMDATFQAFNVDGRYFFMPTRRIQPHVLLGGSLPFLDIENGSVLDEEVGDARFRGYGLNTEIGATVYPTQRFGISVGYSYRMIWFDRATGVQDELADLRPRFRETMSTVAFTGTFIF
;
A
#
# COMPACT_ATOMS: atom_id res chain seq x y z
N MET A 1 7.21 13.81 -10.54
CA MET A 1 8.40 12.99 -10.21
C MET A 1 9.33 13.57 -9.14
N THR A 2 9.25 14.85 -8.81
CA THR A 2 10.21 15.53 -7.91
C THR A 2 9.93 15.37 -6.40
N LEU A 3 8.72 15.01 -5.99
CA LEU A 3 8.33 14.88 -4.56
C LEU A 3 8.80 13.58 -3.88
N ILE A 4 8.95 12.48 -4.63
CA ILE A 4 9.37 11.18 -4.06
C ILE A 4 10.87 11.19 -3.71
N ALA A 5 11.69 11.93 -4.46
CA ALA A 5 13.12 12.04 -4.19
C ALA A 5 13.42 12.81 -2.89
N GLY A 6 12.57 13.78 -2.51
CA GLY A 6 12.76 14.59 -1.29
C GLY A 6 12.54 13.81 0.01
N ALA A 7 11.61 12.85 0.03
CA ALA A 7 11.32 12.06 1.22
C ALA A 7 12.42 11.04 1.55
N LEU A 8 13.09 10.50 0.53
CA LEU A 8 14.21 9.55 0.70
C LEU A 8 15.47 10.22 1.29
N ILE A 9 15.72 11.49 0.97
CA ILE A 9 16.90 12.22 1.46
C ILE A 9 16.76 12.62 2.93
N LEU A 10 15.55 12.92 3.40
CA LEU A 10 15.30 13.28 4.81
C LEU A 10 15.50 12.09 5.77
N PHE A 11 15.26 10.86 5.34
CA PHE A 11 15.47 9.67 6.17
C PHE A 11 16.94 9.30 6.33
N ALA A 12 17.80 9.60 5.36
CA ALA A 12 19.24 9.30 5.42
C ALA A 12 20.00 10.21 6.39
N LEU A 13 19.49 11.43 6.66
CA LEU A 13 20.15 12.42 7.52
C LEU A 13 19.79 12.28 9.01
N ALA A 14 18.81 11.47 9.39
CA ALA A 14 18.37 11.29 10.77
C ALA A 14 19.03 10.11 11.52
N ALA A 15 20.05 9.47 10.96
CA ALA A 15 20.78 8.41 11.66
C ALA A 15 21.78 9.03 12.66
N PRO A 16 21.49 9.09 13.97
CA PRO A 16 22.45 9.62 14.94
C PRO A 16 23.64 8.65 15.05
N LEU A 17 24.84 9.16 14.74
CA LEU A 17 26.11 8.53 15.04
C LEU A 17 26.29 8.51 16.57
N HIS A 18 25.74 7.51 17.26
CA HIS A 18 26.03 7.29 18.68
C HIS A 18 27.13 6.24 18.81
N ALA A 19 28.23 6.66 19.40
CA ALA A 19 29.34 5.80 19.79
C ALA A 19 28.85 4.67 20.71
N GLN A 20 29.20 3.44 20.38
CA GLN A 20 28.79 2.23 21.11
C GLN A 20 29.68 2.01 22.33
N THR A 21 29.11 1.96 23.51
CA THR A 21 29.65 1.20 24.65
C THR A 21 29.11 -0.23 24.54
N ALA A 22 30.01 -1.17 24.30
CA ALA A 22 29.71 -2.59 24.16
C ALA A 22 29.26 -3.18 25.48
N THR A 23 28.07 -3.83 25.55
CA THR A 23 27.87 -5.03 26.40
C THR A 23 26.45 -5.62 26.36
N GLN A 24 25.52 -5.14 25.56
CA GLN A 24 24.26 -5.86 25.37
C GLN A 24 24.12 -6.35 23.93
N PRO A 25 23.72 -7.63 23.71
CA PRO A 25 23.43 -8.09 22.36
C PRO A 25 22.35 -7.18 21.74
N ALA A 26 22.74 -6.47 20.69
CA ALA A 26 21.82 -5.56 19.99
C ALA A 26 20.62 -6.36 19.46
N TYR A 27 19.43 -5.96 19.81
CA TYR A 27 18.17 -6.54 19.37
C TYR A 27 17.48 -5.55 18.40
N PRO A 28 17.11 -5.95 17.20
CA PRO A 28 17.44 -7.16 16.44
C PRO A 28 18.83 -7.08 15.79
N LYS A 29 19.20 -8.14 15.06
CA LYS A 29 20.38 -8.14 14.18
C LYS A 29 20.19 -7.08 13.08
N VAL A 30 21.27 -6.40 12.70
CA VAL A 30 21.32 -5.53 11.51
C VAL A 30 21.60 -6.40 10.29
N GLY A 31 20.87 -6.20 9.21
CA GLY A 31 21.08 -6.98 7.98
C GLY A 31 19.90 -6.91 7.02
N GLY A 32 20.03 -7.66 5.94
CA GLY A 32 18.92 -7.90 5.01
C GLY A 32 17.82 -8.70 5.68
N PHE A 33 16.58 -8.50 5.26
CA PHE A 33 15.46 -9.28 5.77
C PHE A 33 14.42 -9.53 4.67
N ALA A 34 13.68 -10.61 4.87
CA ALA A 34 12.47 -10.90 4.13
C ALA A 34 11.28 -11.02 5.07
N GLY A 35 10.09 -10.73 4.59
CA GLY A 35 8.89 -10.79 5.41
C GLY A 35 7.61 -10.97 4.61
N VAL A 36 6.55 -11.29 5.33
CA VAL A 36 5.20 -11.39 4.79
C VAL A 36 4.25 -10.63 5.72
N THR A 37 3.41 -9.79 5.12
CA THR A 37 2.31 -9.11 5.81
C THR A 37 0.99 -9.71 5.40
N PHE A 38 0.15 -9.97 6.37
CA PHE A 38 -1.23 -10.34 6.21
C PHE A 38 -2.13 -9.20 6.69
N VAL A 39 -3.07 -8.80 5.85
CA VAL A 39 -4.11 -7.82 6.13
C VAL A 39 -5.46 -8.53 6.05
N PRO A 40 -6.18 -8.70 7.17
CA PRO A 40 -7.43 -9.48 7.20
C PRO A 40 -8.55 -8.87 6.37
N SER A 41 -8.57 -7.55 6.24
CA SER A 41 -9.63 -6.84 5.56
C SER A 41 -9.04 -5.63 4.84
N PHE A 42 -9.06 -5.68 3.54
CA PHE A 42 -8.62 -4.64 2.62
C PHE A 42 -9.81 -4.20 1.77
N THR A 43 -10.09 -2.92 1.73
CA THR A 43 -11.06 -2.28 0.84
C THR A 43 -10.70 -0.81 0.70
N PHE A 44 -11.24 -0.18 -0.33
CA PHE A 44 -11.16 1.26 -0.49
C PHE A 44 -12.36 1.92 0.21
N ASP A 45 -12.06 2.93 1.05
CA ASP A 45 -13.06 3.81 1.65
C ASP A 45 -12.96 5.16 0.91
N GLY A 46 -13.32 5.17 -0.37
CA GLY A 46 -13.19 6.33 -1.24
C GLY A 46 -14.37 7.29 -1.18
N GLU A 47 -14.23 8.38 -1.90
CA GLU A 47 -15.33 9.29 -2.20
C GLU A 47 -16.29 8.60 -3.17
N THR A 48 -17.16 7.76 -2.63
CA THR A 48 -18.24 7.16 -3.42
C THR A 48 -19.39 8.13 -3.54
N PHE A 49 -19.98 8.21 -4.72
CA PHE A 49 -21.25 8.90 -4.89
C PHE A 49 -22.36 7.94 -4.44
N ASP A 50 -23.14 8.35 -3.46
CA ASP A 50 -24.21 7.56 -2.82
C ASP A 50 -23.77 6.19 -2.26
N GLY A 51 -22.47 6.01 -1.96
CA GLY A 51 -21.95 4.80 -1.35
C GLY A 51 -21.77 3.60 -2.29
N GLU A 52 -21.97 3.75 -3.60
CA GLU A 52 -21.91 2.62 -4.55
C GLU A 52 -20.70 2.66 -5.48
N SER A 53 -20.45 3.79 -6.16
CA SER A 53 -19.31 3.93 -7.07
C SER A 53 -18.88 5.37 -7.18
N ALA A 54 -17.57 5.62 -7.32
CA ALA A 54 -17.09 6.93 -7.68
C ALA A 54 -17.16 7.11 -9.20
N TYR A 55 -17.63 8.25 -9.66
CA TYR A 55 -17.57 8.60 -11.06
C TYR A 55 -17.00 9.99 -11.27
N GLN A 56 -16.32 10.19 -12.38
CA GLN A 56 -15.79 11.47 -12.79
C GLN A 56 -16.04 11.71 -14.26
N ARG A 57 -16.55 12.90 -14.60
CA ARG A 57 -16.63 13.33 -15.99
C ARG A 57 -15.28 13.89 -16.42
N VAL A 58 -14.70 13.31 -17.47
CA VAL A 58 -13.42 13.71 -18.04
C VAL A 58 -13.68 14.29 -19.43
N ASP A 59 -13.03 15.42 -19.74
CA ASP A 59 -13.12 16.12 -21.05
C ASP A 59 -14.56 16.44 -21.55
N GLY A 60 -15.50 16.57 -20.62
CA GLY A 60 -16.84 17.12 -20.88
C GLY A 60 -17.93 16.13 -21.20
N GLU A 61 -17.66 14.94 -21.70
CA GLU A 61 -18.70 13.97 -22.12
C GLU A 61 -18.50 12.54 -21.58
N GLU A 62 -17.26 12.13 -21.27
CA GLU A 62 -16.98 10.75 -20.88
C GLU A 62 -17.03 10.56 -19.37
N LEU A 63 -17.68 9.48 -18.92
CA LEU A 63 -17.77 9.10 -17.52
C LEU A 63 -16.77 7.97 -17.24
N VAL A 64 -15.87 8.19 -16.31
CA VAL A 64 -14.96 7.17 -15.77
C VAL A 64 -15.47 6.76 -14.40
N PHE A 65 -15.59 5.47 -14.18
CA PHE A 65 -16.14 4.90 -12.97
C PHE A 65 -15.09 4.10 -12.21
N LEU A 66 -15.09 4.23 -10.88
CA LEU A 66 -14.35 3.37 -9.97
C LEU A 66 -15.37 2.54 -9.18
N PRO A 67 -15.37 1.19 -9.32
CA PRO A 67 -16.34 0.34 -8.64
C PRO A 67 -16.12 0.31 -7.13
N LYS A 68 -17.18 -0.02 -6.40
CA LYS A 68 -17.08 -0.36 -5.00
C LYS A 68 -16.51 -1.77 -4.87
N LEU A 69 -15.41 -1.90 -4.17
CA LEU A 69 -14.75 -3.18 -3.94
C LEU A 69 -15.17 -3.78 -2.59
N ASP A 70 -15.43 -5.06 -2.58
CA ASP A 70 -15.70 -5.81 -1.36
C ASP A 70 -14.45 -5.99 -0.52
N LYS A 71 -14.66 -6.18 0.81
CA LYS A 71 -13.58 -6.41 1.75
C LYS A 71 -12.95 -7.78 1.52
N GLN A 72 -11.68 -7.82 1.16
CA GLN A 72 -10.93 -9.05 0.91
C GLN A 72 -9.63 -9.08 1.72
N PRO A 73 -9.12 -10.28 2.09
CA PRO A 73 -7.79 -10.38 2.69
C PRO A 73 -6.71 -10.07 1.68
N MET A 74 -5.60 -9.46 2.14
CA MET A 74 -4.46 -9.12 1.30
C MET A 74 -3.18 -9.72 1.87
N ILE A 75 -2.30 -10.19 0.99
CA ILE A 75 -0.95 -10.65 1.31
C ILE A 75 0.06 -9.74 0.63
N ARG A 76 1.10 -9.35 1.38
CA ARG A 76 2.21 -8.52 0.91
C ARG A 76 3.54 -9.23 1.19
N GLY A 77 4.35 -9.43 0.17
CA GLY A 77 5.74 -9.86 0.31
C GLY A 77 6.66 -8.66 0.53
N ILE A 78 7.62 -8.77 1.42
CA ILE A 78 8.54 -7.69 1.80
C ILE A 78 9.98 -8.18 1.67
N LEU A 79 10.84 -7.34 1.09
CA LEU A 79 12.29 -7.44 1.15
C LEU A 79 12.83 -6.12 1.66
N GLY A 80 13.88 -6.14 2.49
CA GLY A 80 14.40 -4.90 3.02
C GLY A 80 15.75 -5.03 3.69
N TYR A 81 16.19 -3.90 4.20
CA TYR A 81 17.40 -3.81 5.01
C TYR A 81 17.08 -3.15 6.35
N ARG A 82 17.43 -3.81 7.42
CA ARG A 82 17.29 -3.34 8.78
C ARG A 82 18.61 -2.73 9.25
N ALA A 83 18.62 -1.43 9.51
CA ALA A 83 19.62 -0.76 10.32
C ALA A 83 19.17 -0.79 11.81
N ARG A 84 19.96 -0.19 12.70
CA ARG A 84 19.66 -0.24 14.14
C ARG A 84 18.31 0.40 14.50
N GLN A 85 18.03 1.60 13.99
CA GLN A 85 16.83 2.39 14.32
C GLN A 85 15.82 2.48 13.19
N ALA A 86 16.20 2.06 12.00
CA ALA A 86 15.34 2.20 10.82
C ALA A 86 15.44 0.98 9.92
N SER A 87 14.43 0.77 9.09
CA SER A 87 14.48 -0.13 7.94
C SER A 87 14.04 0.58 6.68
N LEU A 88 14.57 0.11 5.55
CA LEU A 88 14.05 0.40 4.22
C LEU A 88 13.43 -0.88 3.70
N GLU A 89 12.20 -0.77 3.21
CA GLU A 89 11.36 -1.90 2.81
C GLU A 89 10.88 -1.70 1.37
N LEU A 90 11.06 -2.72 0.55
CA LEU A 90 10.45 -2.85 -0.76
C LEU A 90 9.40 -3.94 -0.64
N SER A 91 8.20 -3.69 -1.08
CA SER A 91 7.15 -4.69 -1.01
C SER A 91 6.26 -4.71 -2.24
N TYR A 92 5.71 -5.89 -2.49
CA TYR A 92 4.69 -6.12 -3.50
C TYR A 92 3.49 -6.78 -2.85
N GLU A 93 2.32 -6.32 -3.22
CA GLU A 93 1.05 -6.84 -2.74
C GLU A 93 0.09 -7.08 -3.90
N ARG A 94 -0.76 -8.09 -3.71
CA ARG A 94 -1.84 -8.41 -4.65
C ARG A 94 -3.04 -8.91 -3.86
N THR A 95 -4.23 -8.46 -4.28
CA THR A 95 -5.50 -8.99 -3.81
C THR A 95 -6.52 -8.97 -4.94
N GLN A 96 -7.43 -9.93 -4.92
CA GLN A 96 -8.58 -9.98 -5.81
C GLN A 96 -9.81 -9.54 -5.01
N HIS A 97 -10.64 -8.72 -5.63
CA HIS A 97 -11.86 -8.22 -5.06
C HIS A 97 -13.02 -8.61 -5.97
N ASP A 98 -14.07 -9.08 -5.36
CA ASP A 98 -15.38 -9.02 -5.96
C ASP A 98 -15.90 -7.60 -5.74
N GLY A 99 -16.60 -7.05 -6.69
CA GLY A 99 -17.15 -5.71 -6.61
C GLY A 99 -18.49 -5.61 -7.31
N THR A 100 -19.17 -4.50 -7.09
CA THR A 100 -20.40 -4.17 -7.81
C THR A 100 -20.27 -2.79 -8.44
N PHE A 101 -20.74 -2.69 -9.65
CA PHE A 101 -20.89 -1.42 -10.34
C PHE A 101 -22.35 -0.99 -10.28
N ALA A 102 -22.59 0.27 -9.84
CA ALA A 102 -23.94 0.82 -9.65
C ALA A 102 -24.88 -0.09 -8.81
N GLY A 103 -24.31 -0.89 -7.89
CA GLY A 103 -25.07 -1.77 -6.98
C GLY A 103 -25.66 -3.04 -7.61
N GLU A 104 -25.55 -3.22 -8.92
CA GLU A 104 -26.24 -4.32 -9.63
C GLU A 104 -25.33 -5.19 -10.50
N VAL A 105 -24.26 -4.67 -11.05
CA VAL A 105 -23.41 -5.41 -11.98
C VAL A 105 -22.20 -5.99 -11.25
N PRO A 106 -22.08 -7.33 -11.12
CA PRO A 106 -20.90 -7.95 -10.53
C PRO A 106 -19.69 -7.78 -11.44
N MET A 107 -18.53 -7.49 -10.83
CA MET A 107 -17.27 -7.39 -11.55
C MET A 107 -16.11 -7.90 -10.70
N ASP A 108 -15.09 -8.40 -11.39
CA ASP A 108 -13.85 -8.85 -10.77
C ASP A 108 -12.81 -7.73 -10.86
N ALA A 109 -12.15 -7.45 -9.76
CA ALA A 109 -11.08 -6.47 -9.73
C ALA A 109 -9.81 -7.04 -9.07
N THR A 110 -8.67 -6.79 -9.67
CA THR A 110 -7.37 -7.16 -9.11
C THR A 110 -6.60 -5.90 -8.72
N PHE A 111 -6.38 -5.71 -7.43
CA PHE A 111 -5.50 -4.68 -6.92
C PHE A 111 -4.07 -5.19 -6.77
N GLN A 112 -3.10 -4.41 -7.24
CA GLN A 112 -1.66 -4.67 -7.10
C GLN A 112 -0.96 -3.37 -6.72
N ALA A 113 0.10 -3.46 -5.88
CA ALA A 113 0.94 -2.30 -5.64
C ALA A 113 2.40 -2.68 -5.35
N PHE A 114 3.30 -1.85 -5.84
CA PHE A 114 4.69 -1.82 -5.42
C PHE A 114 4.88 -0.70 -4.41
N ASN A 115 5.52 -0.99 -3.27
CA ASN A 115 5.71 -0.02 -2.22
C ASN A 115 7.20 0.15 -1.89
N VAL A 116 7.56 1.39 -1.50
CA VAL A 116 8.86 1.74 -0.93
C VAL A 116 8.58 2.44 0.38
N ASP A 117 8.92 1.79 1.49
CA ASP A 117 8.58 2.25 2.82
C ASP A 117 9.83 2.39 3.69
N GLY A 118 9.86 3.43 4.52
CA GLY A 118 10.83 3.60 5.61
C GLY A 118 10.15 3.40 6.94
N ARG A 119 10.74 2.59 7.82
CA ARG A 119 10.21 2.35 9.17
C ARG A 119 11.22 2.80 10.21
N TYR A 120 10.78 3.56 11.20
CA TYR A 120 11.59 4.03 12.32
C TYR A 120 11.13 3.35 13.62
N PHE A 121 12.10 2.89 14.43
CA PHE A 121 11.87 2.16 15.67
C PHE A 121 12.35 2.97 16.88
N PHE A 122 11.46 3.23 17.83
CA PHE A 122 11.75 4.10 18.97
C PHE A 122 12.64 3.46 20.04
N MET A 123 12.60 2.13 20.19
CA MET A 123 13.37 1.40 21.21
C MET A 123 14.21 0.28 20.57
N PRO A 124 15.24 0.62 19.77
CA PRO A 124 15.89 -0.33 18.87
C PRO A 124 16.69 -1.44 19.57
N THR A 125 16.96 -1.32 20.87
CA THR A 125 17.70 -2.33 21.67
C THR A 125 16.79 -3.26 22.46
N ARG A 126 15.48 -2.99 22.49
CA ARG A 126 14.51 -3.79 23.24
C ARG A 126 13.87 -4.85 22.36
N ARG A 127 13.33 -5.90 23.01
CA ARG A 127 12.57 -6.96 22.33
C ARG A 127 11.26 -6.45 21.74
N ILE A 128 10.63 -5.47 22.39
CA ILE A 128 9.41 -4.81 21.91
C ILE A 128 9.81 -3.43 21.42
N GLN A 129 9.53 -3.16 20.15
CA GLN A 129 9.95 -1.95 19.46
C GLN A 129 8.73 -1.26 18.83
N PRO A 130 8.18 -0.22 19.47
CA PRO A 130 7.23 0.64 18.83
C PRO A 130 7.84 1.27 17.56
N HIS A 131 7.04 1.45 16.52
CA HIS A 131 7.52 1.99 15.26
C HIS A 131 6.48 2.85 14.57
N VAL A 132 6.97 3.68 13.66
CA VAL A 132 6.18 4.37 12.64
C VAL A 132 6.76 4.03 11.27
N LEU A 133 5.90 3.97 10.27
CA LEU A 133 6.28 3.77 8.87
C LEU A 133 5.73 4.93 8.04
N LEU A 134 6.52 5.36 7.08
CA LEU A 134 6.13 6.30 6.05
C LEU A 134 6.71 5.82 4.70
N GLY A 135 5.90 5.85 3.66
CA GLY A 135 6.34 5.42 2.35
C GLY A 135 5.42 5.83 1.23
N GLY A 136 5.75 5.34 0.04
CA GLY A 136 4.99 5.58 -1.16
C GLY A 136 4.66 4.28 -1.90
N SER A 137 3.61 4.31 -2.69
CA SER A 137 3.16 3.18 -3.49
C SER A 137 2.88 3.57 -4.94
N LEU A 138 3.01 2.58 -5.82
CA LEU A 138 2.57 2.61 -7.21
C LEU A 138 1.46 1.57 -7.36
N PRO A 139 0.20 1.95 -7.16
CA PRO A 139 -0.95 1.08 -7.25
C PRO A 139 -1.39 0.90 -8.70
N PHE A 140 -1.93 -0.30 -8.96
CA PHE A 140 -2.62 -0.70 -10.18
C PHE A 140 -3.92 -1.38 -9.77
N LEU A 141 -5.01 -1.01 -10.41
CA LEU A 141 -6.31 -1.67 -10.25
C LEU A 141 -6.77 -2.11 -11.63
N ASP A 142 -6.81 -3.41 -11.84
CA ASP A 142 -7.32 -4.04 -13.05
C ASP A 142 -8.76 -4.47 -12.81
N ILE A 143 -9.68 -4.05 -13.66
CA ILE A 143 -11.10 -4.42 -13.62
C ILE A 143 -11.38 -5.26 -14.84
N GLU A 144 -11.94 -6.44 -14.63
CA GLU A 144 -12.33 -7.39 -15.67
C GLU A 144 -13.86 -7.45 -15.77
N ASN A 145 -14.38 -7.58 -16.99
CA ASN A 145 -15.80 -7.76 -17.29
C ASN A 145 -16.74 -6.65 -16.77
N GLY A 146 -16.27 -5.40 -16.70
CA GLY A 146 -17.14 -4.28 -16.37
C GLY A 146 -18.18 -4.07 -17.49
N SER A 147 -19.48 -4.10 -17.16
CA SER A 147 -20.54 -3.67 -18.06
C SER A 147 -21.11 -2.34 -17.57
N VAL A 148 -21.17 -1.34 -18.42
CA VAL A 148 -21.79 -0.05 -18.12
C VAL A 148 -22.90 0.19 -19.12
N LEU A 149 -24.15 0.33 -18.64
CA LEU A 149 -25.33 0.71 -19.44
C LEU A 149 -25.55 -0.16 -20.68
N ASP A 150 -25.67 -1.49 -20.54
CA ASP A 150 -25.90 -2.46 -21.62
C ASP A 150 -24.81 -2.56 -22.71
N GLU A 151 -23.71 -1.83 -22.58
CA GLU A 151 -22.53 -2.03 -23.40
C GLU A 151 -21.50 -2.83 -22.60
N GLU A 152 -20.90 -3.85 -23.22
CA GLU A 152 -19.75 -4.55 -22.66
C GLU A 152 -18.60 -3.54 -22.52
N VAL A 153 -18.38 -3.03 -21.33
CA VAL A 153 -17.23 -2.22 -21.02
C VAL A 153 -16.06 -3.20 -20.90
N GLY A 154 -15.14 -3.12 -21.82
CA GLY A 154 -13.93 -3.94 -21.80
C GLY A 154 -13.11 -3.72 -20.55
N ASP A 155 -12.05 -4.51 -20.39
CA ASP A 155 -11.12 -4.44 -19.27
C ASP A 155 -10.59 -3.01 -19.08
N ALA A 156 -10.62 -2.53 -17.84
CA ALA A 156 -10.09 -1.23 -17.46
C ALA A 156 -8.92 -1.38 -16.50
N ARG A 157 -7.86 -0.60 -16.70
CA ARG A 157 -6.71 -0.52 -15.80
C ARG A 157 -6.52 0.88 -15.28
N PHE A 158 -6.61 1.04 -13.98
CA PHE A 158 -6.29 2.27 -13.28
C PHE A 158 -4.86 2.23 -12.75
N ARG A 159 -4.16 3.37 -12.85
CA ARG A 159 -2.81 3.56 -12.32
C ARG A 159 -2.76 4.84 -11.51
N GLY A 160 -1.86 4.86 -10.53
CA GLY A 160 -1.74 6.03 -9.68
C GLY A 160 -0.51 6.02 -8.81
N TYR A 161 -0.60 6.76 -7.74
CA TYR A 161 0.41 6.83 -6.69
C TYR A 161 -0.27 6.88 -5.32
N GLY A 162 0.46 6.46 -4.28
CA GLY A 162 -0.08 6.44 -2.93
C GLY A 162 0.93 6.88 -1.88
N LEU A 163 0.39 7.26 -0.73
CA LEU A 163 1.11 7.53 0.49
C LEU A 163 0.75 6.48 1.53
N ASN A 164 1.75 5.82 2.09
CA ASN A 164 1.61 4.78 3.11
C ASN A 164 2.06 5.33 4.46
N THR A 165 1.25 5.13 5.48
CA THR A 165 1.63 5.42 6.88
C THR A 165 1.21 4.27 7.77
N GLU A 166 2.00 3.97 8.81
CA GLU A 166 1.67 2.93 9.79
C GLU A 166 2.22 3.34 11.17
N ILE A 167 1.47 3.02 12.20
CA ILE A 167 1.92 3.03 13.60
C ILE A 167 1.73 1.64 14.18
N GLY A 168 2.75 1.12 14.86
CA GLY A 168 2.69 -0.24 15.36
C GLY A 168 3.78 -0.60 16.35
N ALA A 169 3.90 -1.89 16.61
CA ALA A 169 4.97 -2.46 17.42
C ALA A 169 5.43 -3.79 16.83
N THR A 170 6.75 -4.01 16.90
CA THR A 170 7.39 -5.27 16.53
C THR A 170 7.92 -5.95 17.79
N VAL A 171 7.61 -7.21 17.95
CA VAL A 171 8.20 -8.09 18.99
C VAL A 171 9.23 -8.98 18.33
N TYR A 172 10.42 -9.06 18.91
CA TYR A 172 11.51 -9.94 18.48
C TYR A 172 11.67 -11.11 19.44
N PRO A 173 11.05 -12.29 19.22
CA PRO A 173 11.28 -13.49 20.01
C PRO A 173 12.75 -13.92 19.97
N THR A 174 13.40 -13.73 18.82
CA THR A 174 14.84 -13.96 18.59
C THR A 174 15.47 -12.74 17.93
N GLN A 175 16.80 -12.70 17.81
CA GLN A 175 17.48 -11.61 17.09
C GLN A 175 17.20 -11.57 15.59
N ARG A 176 16.69 -12.67 15.03
CA ARG A 176 16.46 -12.82 13.59
C ARG A 176 14.99 -12.80 13.20
N PHE A 177 14.09 -13.06 14.14
CA PHE A 177 12.67 -13.18 13.83
C PHE A 177 11.87 -12.10 14.54
N GLY A 178 11.07 -11.36 13.79
CA GLY A 178 10.18 -10.31 14.26
C GLY A 178 8.73 -10.59 13.89
N ILE A 179 7.82 -10.27 14.79
CA ILE A 179 6.37 -10.27 14.57
C ILE A 179 5.87 -8.87 14.86
N SER A 180 5.19 -8.26 13.90
CA SER A 180 4.66 -6.90 14.01
C SER A 180 3.14 -6.90 13.94
N VAL A 181 2.56 -5.98 14.67
CA VAL A 181 1.16 -5.54 14.51
C VAL A 181 1.19 -4.04 14.31
N GLY A 182 0.49 -3.56 13.28
CA GLY A 182 0.41 -2.14 12.97
C GLY A 182 -0.98 -1.74 12.47
N TYR A 183 -1.34 -0.51 12.74
CA TYR A 183 -2.48 0.16 12.12
C TYR A 183 -1.95 0.99 10.97
N SER A 184 -2.34 0.63 9.76
CA SER A 184 -1.92 1.27 8.51
C SER A 184 -3.02 2.19 7.99
N TYR A 185 -2.61 3.35 7.52
CA TYR A 185 -3.46 4.26 6.78
C TYR A 185 -2.80 4.59 5.46
N ARG A 186 -3.55 4.50 4.37
CA ARG A 186 -3.10 4.81 3.01
C ARG A 186 -4.01 5.80 2.35
N MET A 187 -3.41 6.64 1.52
CA MET A 187 -4.09 7.47 0.53
C MET A 187 -3.58 7.09 -0.85
N ILE A 188 -4.49 6.78 -1.76
CA ILE A 188 -4.18 6.40 -3.13
C ILE A 188 -4.86 7.41 -4.05
N TRP A 189 -4.14 7.88 -5.05
CA TRP A 189 -4.66 8.73 -6.12
C TRP A 189 -4.51 8.00 -7.44
N PHE A 190 -5.62 7.64 -8.07
CA PHE A 190 -5.63 7.14 -9.44
C PHE A 190 -5.72 8.34 -10.38
N ASP A 191 -4.72 8.50 -11.22
CA ASP A 191 -4.58 9.64 -12.15
C ASP A 191 -4.58 9.23 -13.62
N ARG A 192 -4.69 7.94 -13.91
CA ARG A 192 -4.76 7.38 -15.26
C ARG A 192 -5.67 6.17 -15.32
N ALA A 193 -6.48 6.12 -16.38
CA ALA A 193 -7.27 4.96 -16.76
C ALA A 193 -6.96 4.57 -18.21
N THR A 194 -6.80 3.27 -18.47
CA THR A 194 -6.54 2.72 -19.82
C THR A 194 -7.40 1.48 -20.01
N GLY A 195 -7.76 1.16 -21.27
CA GLY A 195 -8.42 -0.11 -21.61
C GLY A 195 -9.91 -0.04 -21.82
N VAL A 196 -10.55 1.11 -21.63
CA VAL A 196 -11.95 1.30 -21.96
C VAL A 196 -12.00 1.83 -23.39
N GLN A 197 -12.35 0.98 -24.36
CA GLN A 197 -12.39 1.27 -25.81
C GLN A 197 -11.11 1.94 -26.37
N ASP A 198 -10.67 1.58 -27.56
CA ASP A 198 -9.44 2.07 -28.19
C ASP A 198 -9.35 3.61 -28.34
N GLU A 199 -10.50 4.32 -28.23
CA GLU A 199 -10.58 5.77 -28.33
C GLU A 199 -10.32 6.52 -27.01
N LEU A 200 -10.32 5.81 -25.85
CA LEU A 200 -10.19 6.41 -24.52
C LEU A 200 -8.77 6.25 -23.93
N ALA A 201 -7.76 6.16 -24.77
CA ALA A 201 -6.40 5.74 -24.39
C ALA A 201 -5.66 6.63 -23.36
N ASP A 202 -6.20 7.78 -22.95
CA ASP A 202 -5.49 8.71 -22.05
C ASP A 202 -6.40 9.51 -21.11
N LEU A 203 -7.44 8.86 -20.58
CA LEU A 203 -8.31 9.50 -19.58
C LEU A 203 -7.51 9.74 -18.30
N ARG A 204 -7.66 10.93 -17.73
CA ARG A 204 -6.99 11.35 -16.49
C ARG A 204 -7.98 11.57 -15.36
N PRO A 205 -8.59 10.48 -14.83
CA PRO A 205 -9.44 10.58 -13.67
C PRO A 205 -8.61 11.04 -12.47
N ARG A 206 -9.27 11.66 -11.48
CA ARG A 206 -8.65 12.06 -10.22
C ARG A 206 -9.42 11.43 -9.07
N PHE A 207 -9.39 10.10 -8.99
CA PHE A 207 -9.98 9.40 -7.86
C PHE A 207 -9.04 9.40 -6.68
N ARG A 208 -9.54 9.73 -5.52
CA ARG A 208 -8.84 9.64 -4.25
C ARG A 208 -9.49 8.56 -3.41
N GLU A 209 -8.72 7.53 -3.12
CA GLU A 209 -9.11 6.43 -2.26
C GLU A 209 -8.35 6.47 -0.96
N THR A 210 -9.01 6.13 0.12
CA THR A 210 -8.38 5.97 1.43
C THR A 210 -8.60 4.56 1.94
N MET A 211 -7.69 4.09 2.77
CA MET A 211 -7.77 2.78 3.38
C MET A 211 -7.19 2.83 4.77
N SER A 212 -7.90 2.24 5.71
CA SER A 212 -7.41 2.01 7.07
C SER A 212 -7.55 0.54 7.44
N THR A 213 -6.49 -0.05 8.00
CA THR A 213 -6.48 -1.48 8.30
C THR A 213 -5.49 -1.85 9.38
N VAL A 214 -5.69 -3.04 9.97
CA VAL A 214 -4.70 -3.67 10.85
C VAL A 214 -3.89 -4.67 10.03
N ALA A 215 -2.57 -4.59 10.15
CA ALA A 215 -1.61 -5.43 9.45
C ALA A 215 -0.81 -6.29 10.44
N PHE A 216 -0.60 -7.54 10.09
CA PHE A 216 0.23 -8.49 10.82
C PHE A 216 1.44 -8.88 9.96
N THR A 217 2.65 -8.66 10.45
CA THR A 217 3.87 -8.89 9.66
C THR A 217 4.80 -9.85 10.38
N GLY A 218 5.24 -10.89 9.68
CA GLY A 218 6.35 -11.74 10.08
C GLY A 218 7.60 -11.39 9.29
N THR A 219 8.76 -11.21 9.96
CA THR A 219 10.04 -10.87 9.30
C THR A 219 11.14 -11.79 9.76
N PHE A 220 12.04 -12.14 8.85
CA PHE A 220 13.26 -12.89 9.13
C PHE A 220 14.49 -12.12 8.64
N ILE A 221 15.46 -11.89 9.54
CA ILE A 221 16.72 -11.16 9.28
C ILE A 221 17.86 -12.17 9.11
N PHE A 222 18.56 -12.09 8.00
CA PHE A 222 19.67 -12.98 7.64
C PHE A 222 21.04 -12.35 7.73
#